data_0f63213964505416e6be0571d0125b23
#
_entry.id   0f63213964505416e6be0571d0125b23
#
_cell.length_a   1.000
_cell.length_b   1.000
_cell.length_c   1.000
_cell.angle_alpha   90.00
_cell.angle_beta   90.00
_cell.angle_gamma   90.00
#
_symmetry.space_group_name_H-M   'P 1'
#
loop_
_entity.id
_entity.type
_entity.pdbx_description
1 polymer ?
#
loop_
_entity_poly.entity_id
_entity_poly.type
_entity_poly.pdbx_seq_one_letter_code
_entity_poly.pdbx_strand_id
1 'polypeptide(L)'
;MRVIYLRDELGIFIGGIGGQGAILAGNIIGRIVVEYRGLYATMEAAYTSQTMGGPSKAEVKISRVPIVSPFLERIDYLVALHMWPLKSEKVLSLLSNDSVIIYNSDVLQEKPKGAPGKEIIGIPMTSIASDVNNPRAVNMVALGVLTKYIGDFISLEDIERLLKELFNEKIAESNVRALRAGYAYKI
;
A
#
# COMPACT_ATOMS: atom_id res chain seq x y z
N MET A 1 15.50 27.63 -3.41
CA MET A 1 15.77 26.30 -4.02
C MET A 1 15.68 25.27 -2.90
N ARG A 2 14.54 24.56 -2.76
CA ARG A 2 14.37 23.48 -1.77
C ARG A 2 15.16 22.29 -2.29
N VAL A 3 16.26 21.94 -1.64
CA VAL A 3 16.96 20.68 -1.86
C VAL A 3 15.98 19.59 -1.35
N ILE A 4 15.26 18.95 -2.26
CA ILE A 4 14.54 17.72 -1.94
C ILE A 4 15.64 16.67 -1.80
N TYR A 5 15.99 16.32 -0.57
CA TYR A 5 16.74 15.08 -0.31
C TYR A 5 15.84 13.94 -0.78
N LEU A 6 16.04 13.48 -2.00
CA LEU A 6 15.49 12.21 -2.48
C LEU A 6 16.08 11.13 -1.57
N ARG A 7 15.25 10.62 -0.70
CA ARG A 7 15.64 9.50 0.17
C ARG A 7 15.97 8.30 -0.72
N ASP A 8 17.12 7.70 -0.49
CA ASP A 8 17.55 6.53 -1.28
C ASP A 8 16.68 5.31 -1.00
N GLU A 9 16.10 5.22 0.20
CA GLU A 9 15.23 4.12 0.65
C GLU A 9 13.87 4.61 1.12
N LEU A 10 12.84 3.81 0.84
CA LEU A 10 11.45 4.04 1.23
C LEU A 10 10.84 2.77 1.83
N GLY A 11 10.24 2.89 3.02
CA GLY A 11 9.54 1.81 3.70
C GLY A 11 8.02 1.94 3.56
N ILE A 12 7.38 0.88 3.05
CA ILE A 12 5.92 0.80 2.89
C ILE A 12 5.41 -0.39 3.69
N PHE A 13 4.44 -0.16 4.57
CA PHE A 13 3.73 -1.20 5.29
C PHE A 13 2.29 -1.26 4.82
N ILE A 14 1.85 -2.42 4.37
CA ILE A 14 0.45 -2.66 3.98
C ILE A 14 -0.12 -3.71 4.93
N GLY A 15 -1.12 -3.34 5.71
CA GLY A 15 -1.75 -4.24 6.66
C GLY A 15 -3.25 -4.39 6.43
N GLY A 16 -3.71 -5.63 6.47
CA GLY A 16 -5.11 -6.01 6.30
C GLY A 16 -5.42 -7.33 7.00
N ILE A 17 -6.51 -7.95 6.64
CA ILE A 17 -6.85 -9.31 7.04
C ILE A 17 -6.84 -10.23 5.82
N GLY A 18 -6.83 -11.54 6.07
CA GLY A 18 -6.89 -12.55 5.00
C GLY A 18 -8.02 -12.28 4.02
N GLY A 19 -7.70 -12.27 2.72
CA GLY A 19 -8.64 -11.95 1.64
C GLY A 19 -8.64 -10.49 1.18
N GLN A 20 -8.07 -9.53 1.93
CA GLN A 20 -8.01 -8.11 1.51
C GLN A 20 -6.85 -7.77 0.56
N GLY A 21 -5.97 -8.72 0.26
CA GLY A 21 -4.94 -8.57 -0.76
C GLY A 21 -3.74 -7.69 -0.38
N ALA A 22 -3.40 -7.55 0.92
CA ALA A 22 -2.22 -6.81 1.36
C ALA A 22 -0.93 -7.35 0.74
N ILE A 23 -0.76 -8.68 0.72
CA ILE A 23 0.42 -9.35 0.13
C ILE A 23 0.47 -9.13 -1.38
N LEU A 24 -0.66 -9.20 -2.07
CA LEU A 24 -0.73 -8.93 -3.52
C LEU A 24 -0.31 -7.49 -3.83
N ALA A 25 -0.76 -6.53 -3.04
CA ALA A 25 -0.37 -5.13 -3.20
C ALA A 25 1.14 -4.94 -3.02
N GLY A 26 1.74 -5.55 -2.00
CA GLY A 26 3.19 -5.52 -1.79
C GLY A 26 3.96 -6.17 -2.96
N ASN A 27 3.51 -7.31 -3.46
CA ASN A 27 4.12 -7.99 -4.62
C ASN A 27 4.07 -7.12 -5.89
N ILE A 28 2.95 -6.43 -6.14
CA ILE A 28 2.81 -5.51 -7.28
C ILE A 28 3.86 -4.40 -7.19
N ILE A 29 3.99 -3.77 -6.03
CA ILE A 29 4.98 -2.72 -5.79
C ILE A 29 6.39 -3.24 -6.04
N GLY A 30 6.77 -4.35 -5.37
CA GLY A 30 8.12 -4.92 -5.48
C GLY A 30 8.49 -5.29 -6.92
N ARG A 31 7.58 -5.94 -7.65
CA ARG A 31 7.79 -6.32 -9.05
C ARG A 31 7.99 -5.12 -9.95
N ILE A 32 7.15 -4.10 -9.85
CA ILE A 32 7.28 -2.90 -10.69
C ILE A 32 8.62 -2.21 -10.44
N VAL A 33 9.00 -2.05 -9.16
CA VAL A 33 10.25 -1.41 -8.78
C VAL A 33 11.45 -2.15 -9.38
N VAL A 34 11.45 -3.48 -9.35
CA VAL A 34 12.56 -4.29 -9.87
C VAL A 34 12.48 -4.46 -11.38
N GLU A 35 11.33 -4.91 -11.91
CA GLU A 35 11.21 -5.35 -13.29
C GLU A 35 11.05 -4.18 -14.27
N TYR A 36 10.37 -3.08 -13.86
CA TYR A 36 10.09 -1.97 -14.77
C TYR A 36 10.97 -0.74 -14.53
N ARG A 37 11.45 -0.56 -13.29
CA ARG A 37 12.25 0.61 -12.91
C ARG A 37 13.74 0.31 -12.73
N GLY A 38 14.12 -0.98 -12.70
CA GLY A 38 15.52 -1.39 -12.51
C GLY A 38 16.10 -0.96 -11.15
N LEU A 39 15.24 -0.76 -10.16
CA LEU A 39 15.61 -0.40 -8.79
C LEU A 39 15.62 -1.64 -7.89
N TYR A 40 15.90 -1.45 -6.62
CA TYR A 40 15.96 -2.53 -5.64
C TYR A 40 14.70 -2.56 -4.80
N ALA A 41 14.19 -3.77 -4.53
CA ALA A 41 13.10 -3.96 -3.59
C ALA A 41 13.29 -5.26 -2.80
N THR A 42 12.86 -5.22 -1.54
CA THR A 42 12.65 -6.41 -0.73
C THR A 42 11.23 -6.42 -0.20
N MET A 43 10.67 -7.60 0.02
CA MET A 43 9.36 -7.74 0.62
C MET A 43 9.36 -8.84 1.67
N GLU A 44 8.90 -8.52 2.87
CA GLU A 44 8.53 -9.48 3.89
C GLU A 44 7.01 -9.57 3.97
N ALA A 45 6.46 -10.78 3.85
CA ALA A 45 5.04 -11.03 3.96
C ALA A 45 4.75 -11.99 5.10
N ALA A 46 3.69 -11.72 5.85
CA ALA A 46 3.21 -12.62 6.87
C ALA A 46 1.68 -12.68 6.86
N TYR A 47 1.18 -13.87 7.11
CA TYR A 47 -0.23 -14.13 7.39
C TYR A 47 -0.34 -15.10 8.56
N THR A 48 -1.40 -14.99 9.34
CA THR A 48 -1.64 -15.94 10.42
C THR A 48 -2.34 -17.17 9.84
N SER A 49 -2.04 -18.35 10.38
CA SER A 49 -2.62 -19.63 9.99
C SER A 49 -4.11 -19.80 10.32
N GLN A 50 -4.76 -18.77 10.85
CA GLN A 50 -6.21 -18.77 11.01
C GLN A 50 -6.87 -18.78 9.63
N THR A 51 -7.71 -19.76 9.41
CA THR A 51 -8.27 -20.13 8.11
C THR A 51 -9.10 -19.06 7.40
N MET A 52 -9.54 -18.00 8.08
CA MET A 52 -10.14 -16.77 7.51
C MET A 52 -10.02 -15.60 8.49
N GLY A 53 -9.69 -14.41 7.94
CA GLY A 53 -9.81 -13.15 8.68
C GLY A 53 -8.67 -12.83 9.65
N GLY A 54 -7.61 -13.62 9.71
CA GLY A 54 -6.43 -13.30 10.53
C GLY A 54 -5.60 -12.15 9.93
N PRO A 55 -4.75 -11.48 10.75
CA PRO A 55 -3.85 -10.44 10.28
C PRO A 55 -2.99 -10.89 9.10
N SER A 56 -2.91 -10.04 8.09
CA SER A 56 -2.07 -10.20 6.90
C SER A 56 -1.31 -8.91 6.65
N LYS A 57 -0.01 -9.00 6.34
CA LYS A 57 0.84 -7.85 6.07
C LYS A 57 1.79 -8.08 4.91
N ALA A 58 2.19 -6.97 4.28
CA ALA A 58 3.36 -6.86 3.43
C ALA A 58 4.20 -5.66 3.89
N GLU A 59 5.46 -5.90 4.15
CA GLU A 59 6.48 -4.89 4.41
C GLU A 59 7.35 -4.80 3.17
N VAL A 60 7.34 -3.66 2.48
CA VAL A 60 8.09 -3.45 1.25
C VAL A 60 9.11 -2.35 1.48
N LYS A 61 10.39 -2.66 1.26
CA LYS A 61 11.47 -1.68 1.20
C LYS A 61 11.84 -1.51 -0.27
N ILE A 62 11.86 -0.28 -0.75
CA ILE A 62 12.33 0.07 -2.09
C ILE A 62 13.52 1.00 -1.98
N SER A 63 14.48 0.88 -2.91
CA SER A 63 15.72 1.65 -2.85
C SER A 63 16.32 1.91 -4.23
N ARG A 64 17.01 3.05 -4.36
CA ARG A 64 17.83 3.41 -5.53
C ARG A 64 19.23 2.80 -5.48
N VAL A 65 19.63 2.29 -4.32
CA VAL A 65 20.92 1.62 -4.08
C VAL A 65 20.68 0.20 -3.56
N PRO A 66 21.68 -0.71 -3.66
CA PRO A 66 21.54 -2.07 -3.15
C PRO A 66 21.10 -2.11 -1.67
N ILE A 67 20.08 -2.92 -1.39
CA ILE A 67 19.53 -3.08 -0.05
C ILE A 67 20.39 -4.07 0.75
N VAL A 68 20.92 -3.62 1.88
CA VAL A 68 21.74 -4.46 2.77
C VAL A 68 20.87 -5.24 3.78
N SER A 69 19.84 -4.58 4.36
CA SER A 69 18.91 -5.20 5.31
C SER A 69 17.50 -5.23 4.71
N PRO A 70 16.85 -6.41 4.62
CA PRO A 70 15.50 -6.50 4.05
C PRO A 70 14.40 -5.95 4.98
N PHE A 71 14.70 -5.79 6.26
CA PHE A 71 13.72 -5.38 7.26
C PHE A 71 13.45 -3.88 7.22
N LEU A 72 12.18 -3.51 7.48
CA LEU A 72 11.82 -2.11 7.68
C LEU A 72 12.31 -1.62 9.05
N GLU A 73 13.14 -0.60 9.04
CA GLU A 73 13.55 0.14 10.24
C GLU A 73 12.64 1.36 10.49
N ARG A 74 11.92 1.77 9.45
CA ARG A 74 10.97 2.88 9.45
C ARG A 74 9.88 2.63 8.43
N ILE A 75 8.67 3.12 8.73
CA ILE A 75 7.54 3.15 7.80
C ILE A 75 7.35 4.59 7.31
N ASP A 76 7.59 4.81 6.02
CA ASP A 76 7.29 6.10 5.38
C ASP A 76 5.81 6.17 4.97
N TYR A 77 5.25 5.04 4.50
CA TYR A 77 3.84 4.92 4.14
C TYR A 77 3.21 3.72 4.82
N LEU A 78 2.21 3.99 5.65
CA LEU A 78 1.35 2.96 6.25
C LEU A 78 0.04 2.91 5.47
N VAL A 79 -0.27 1.77 4.86
CA VAL A 79 -1.57 1.49 4.23
C VAL A 79 -2.34 0.50 5.11
N ALA A 80 -3.36 0.99 5.81
CA ALA A 80 -4.18 0.19 6.71
C ALA A 80 -5.52 -0.17 6.04
N LEU A 81 -5.61 -1.35 5.45
CA LEU A 81 -6.85 -1.91 4.89
C LEU A 81 -7.83 -2.34 6.00
N HIS A 82 -7.30 -2.60 7.20
CA HIS A 82 -8.02 -2.96 8.42
C HIS A 82 -7.47 -2.18 9.61
N MET A 83 -8.18 -2.20 10.75
CA MET A 83 -7.80 -1.43 11.93
C MET A 83 -6.56 -1.93 12.68
N TRP A 84 -6.19 -3.22 12.53
CA TRP A 84 -5.13 -3.82 13.36
C TRP A 84 -3.75 -3.17 13.21
N PRO A 85 -3.29 -2.71 12.03
CA PRO A 85 -1.99 -2.05 11.94
C PRO A 85 -1.91 -0.80 12.81
N LEU A 86 -3.01 -0.08 12.94
CA LEU A 86 -3.13 1.16 13.72
C LEU A 86 -3.26 0.91 15.23
N LYS A 87 -3.38 -0.36 15.65
CA LYS A 87 -3.40 -0.78 17.05
C LYS A 87 -2.16 -1.58 17.44
N SER A 88 -1.28 -1.88 16.50
CA SER A 88 -0.05 -2.63 16.73
C SER A 88 1.06 -1.70 17.22
N GLU A 89 1.50 -1.87 18.47
CA GLU A 89 2.63 -1.11 19.03
C GLU A 89 3.89 -1.24 18.16
N LYS A 90 4.15 -2.45 17.65
CA LYS A 90 5.28 -2.71 16.74
C LYS A 90 5.18 -1.86 15.47
N VAL A 91 4.01 -1.75 14.84
CA VAL A 91 3.81 -0.94 13.63
C VAL A 91 3.93 0.54 13.97
N LEU A 92 3.29 0.97 15.06
CA LEU A 92 3.31 2.37 15.49
C LEU A 92 4.73 2.85 15.86
N SER A 93 5.55 1.99 16.44
CA SER A 93 6.94 2.34 16.80
C SER A 93 7.85 2.56 15.59
N LEU A 94 7.49 2.07 14.42
CA LEU A 94 8.22 2.29 13.16
C LEU A 94 7.75 3.55 12.41
N LEU A 95 6.66 4.20 12.85
CA LEU A 95 6.20 5.46 12.28
C LEU A 95 7.01 6.65 12.83
N SER A 96 7.11 7.68 12.04
CA SER A 96 7.71 8.97 12.40
C SER A 96 6.74 10.12 12.10
N ASN A 97 7.08 11.32 12.53
CA ASN A 97 6.30 12.52 12.20
C ASN A 97 6.27 12.85 10.69
N ASP A 98 7.14 12.23 9.89
CA ASP A 98 7.16 12.36 8.42
C ASP A 98 6.33 11.30 7.70
N SER A 99 5.85 10.28 8.41
CA SER A 99 5.09 9.19 7.83
C SER A 99 3.73 9.65 7.30
N VAL A 100 3.26 9.02 6.23
CA VAL A 100 1.90 9.19 5.70
C VAL A 100 1.10 7.93 6.03
N ILE A 101 -0.07 8.11 6.63
CA ILE A 101 -0.97 7.04 7.00
C ILE A 101 -2.21 7.12 6.12
N ILE A 102 -2.45 6.08 5.32
CA ILE A 102 -3.64 5.92 4.49
C ILE A 102 -4.46 4.77 5.08
N TYR A 103 -5.67 5.04 5.52
CA TYR A 103 -6.49 4.01 6.15
C TYR A 103 -7.88 3.90 5.53
N ASN A 104 -8.47 2.71 5.61
CA ASN A 104 -9.83 2.45 5.15
C ASN A 104 -10.84 3.03 6.14
N SER A 105 -11.47 4.15 5.81
CA SER A 105 -12.45 4.84 6.66
C SER A 105 -13.78 4.09 6.79
N ASP A 106 -14.08 3.15 5.90
CA ASP A 106 -15.27 2.29 6.05
C ASP A 106 -15.13 1.30 7.23
N VAL A 107 -13.88 0.98 7.60
CA VAL A 107 -13.59 0.06 8.71
C VAL A 107 -13.25 0.82 9.99
N LEU A 108 -12.61 2.00 9.86
CA LEU A 108 -12.25 2.87 10.97
C LEU A 108 -12.89 4.24 10.77
N GLN A 109 -14.05 4.46 11.42
CA GLN A 109 -14.84 5.68 11.27
C GLN A 109 -14.18 6.93 11.87
N GLU A 110 -13.33 6.74 12.89
CA GLU A 110 -12.60 7.83 13.52
C GLU A 110 -11.14 7.88 13.07
N LYS A 111 -10.64 9.10 12.87
CA LYS A 111 -9.21 9.31 12.61
C LYS A 111 -8.37 8.72 13.75
N PRO A 112 -7.31 7.94 13.47
CA PRO A 112 -6.42 7.41 14.50
C PRO A 112 -5.84 8.53 15.36
N LYS A 113 -6.16 8.51 16.66
CA LYS A 113 -5.65 9.50 17.61
C LYS A 113 -4.26 9.08 18.10
N GLY A 114 -3.32 10.03 18.12
CA GLY A 114 -1.97 9.82 18.67
C GLY A 114 -1.01 9.01 17.80
N ALA A 115 -1.41 8.56 16.62
CA ALA A 115 -0.48 7.96 15.68
C ALA A 115 0.46 9.05 15.13
N PRO A 116 1.79 8.84 15.16
CA PRO A 116 2.71 9.79 14.57
C PRO A 116 2.55 9.78 13.05
N GLY A 117 2.55 10.95 12.43
CA GLY A 117 2.45 11.06 10.98
C GLY A 117 2.24 12.50 10.52
N LYS A 118 2.88 12.84 9.41
CA LYS A 118 2.70 14.13 8.74
C LYS A 118 1.28 14.30 8.21
N GLU A 119 0.73 13.20 7.71
CA GLU A 119 -0.58 13.16 7.07
C GLU A 119 -1.30 11.86 7.42
N ILE A 120 -2.57 11.97 7.80
CA ILE A 120 -3.42 10.82 8.15
C ILE A 120 -4.71 10.96 7.35
N ILE A 121 -4.91 10.05 6.40
CA ILE A 121 -5.93 10.15 5.35
C ILE A 121 -6.89 8.97 5.44
N GLY A 122 -8.16 9.26 5.65
CA GLY A 122 -9.23 8.28 5.58
C GLY A 122 -9.80 8.20 4.16
N ILE A 123 -9.78 7.01 3.59
CA ILE A 123 -10.33 6.73 2.26
C ILE A 123 -11.43 5.67 2.43
N PRO A 124 -12.64 5.86 1.91
CA PRO A 124 -13.70 4.85 1.96
C PRO A 124 -13.43 3.74 0.93
N MET A 125 -12.36 2.96 1.17
CA MET A 125 -11.83 2.01 0.19
C MET A 125 -12.81 0.92 -0.17
N THR A 126 -13.60 0.44 0.80
CA THR A 126 -14.59 -0.62 0.58
C THR A 126 -15.77 -0.12 -0.24
N SER A 127 -16.26 1.09 0.07
CA SER A 127 -17.32 1.74 -0.70
C SER A 127 -16.87 1.99 -2.15
N ILE A 128 -15.69 2.58 -2.36
CA ILE A 128 -15.13 2.82 -3.70
C ILE A 128 -14.99 1.52 -4.49
N ALA A 129 -14.49 0.44 -3.87
CA ALA A 129 -14.35 -0.86 -4.51
C ALA A 129 -15.72 -1.44 -4.91
N SER A 130 -16.74 -1.25 -4.07
CA SER A 130 -18.10 -1.68 -4.34
C SER A 130 -18.75 -0.88 -5.47
N ASP A 131 -18.55 0.43 -5.51
CA ASP A 131 -19.11 1.33 -6.54
C ASP A 131 -18.59 0.99 -7.95
N VAL A 132 -17.38 0.45 -8.06
CA VAL A 132 -16.82 -0.03 -9.33
C VAL A 132 -17.11 -1.52 -9.61
N ASN A 133 -18.06 -2.12 -8.89
CA ASN A 133 -18.45 -3.53 -8.99
C ASN A 133 -17.30 -4.52 -8.75
N ASN A 134 -16.36 -4.18 -7.86
CA ASN A 134 -15.28 -5.08 -7.44
C ASN A 134 -15.01 -4.96 -5.93
N PRO A 135 -15.93 -5.42 -5.05
CA PRO A 135 -15.80 -5.25 -3.59
C PRO A 135 -14.56 -5.94 -2.99
N ARG A 136 -13.90 -6.84 -3.73
CA ARG A 136 -12.66 -7.49 -3.31
C ARG A 136 -11.41 -6.67 -3.61
N ALA A 137 -11.51 -5.60 -4.41
CA ALA A 137 -10.36 -4.81 -4.87
C ALA A 137 -10.00 -3.64 -3.94
N VAL A 138 -10.24 -3.76 -2.65
CA VAL A 138 -9.87 -2.74 -1.64
C VAL A 138 -8.38 -2.39 -1.71
N ASN A 139 -7.53 -3.39 -1.91
CA ASN A 139 -6.09 -3.22 -2.12
C ASN A 139 -5.75 -2.43 -3.38
N MET A 140 -6.53 -2.58 -4.47
CA MET A 140 -6.31 -1.81 -5.70
C MET A 140 -6.69 -0.34 -5.52
N VAL A 141 -7.80 -0.06 -4.81
CA VAL A 141 -8.15 1.31 -4.43
C VAL A 141 -7.02 1.93 -3.59
N ALA A 142 -6.53 1.19 -2.59
CA ALA A 142 -5.42 1.64 -1.75
C ALA A 142 -4.13 1.91 -2.55
N LEU A 143 -3.77 1.02 -3.49
CA LEU A 143 -2.63 1.23 -4.40
C LEU A 143 -2.81 2.48 -5.26
N GLY A 144 -4.00 2.72 -5.78
CA GLY A 144 -4.29 3.93 -6.54
C GLY A 144 -4.04 5.21 -5.74
N VAL A 145 -4.47 5.23 -4.48
CA VAL A 145 -4.19 6.36 -3.57
C VAL A 145 -2.70 6.47 -3.28
N LEU A 146 -2.03 5.36 -2.93
CA LEU A 146 -0.60 5.32 -2.61
C LEU A 146 0.27 5.81 -3.76
N THR A 147 -0.09 5.49 -5.01
CA THR A 147 0.66 5.91 -6.22
C THR A 147 0.82 7.43 -6.31
N LYS A 148 -0.10 8.23 -5.77
CA LYS A 148 0.04 9.70 -5.72
C LYS A 148 1.25 10.17 -4.91
N TYR A 149 1.67 9.37 -3.94
CA TYR A 149 2.75 9.67 -3.00
C TYR A 149 4.10 9.10 -3.44
N ILE A 150 4.07 7.98 -4.15
CA ILE A 150 5.27 7.25 -4.57
C ILE A 150 5.50 7.29 -6.09
N GLY A 151 4.93 8.30 -6.78
CA GLY A 151 5.01 8.45 -8.23
C GLY A 151 6.42 8.47 -8.82
N ASP A 152 7.42 8.85 -8.03
CA ASP A 152 8.84 8.78 -8.41
C ASP A 152 9.37 7.34 -8.57
N PHE A 153 8.69 6.37 -8.00
CA PHE A 153 9.06 4.94 -8.02
C PHE A 153 8.11 4.11 -8.88
N ILE A 154 6.81 4.44 -8.89
CA ILE A 154 5.75 3.64 -9.53
C ILE A 154 4.73 4.57 -10.16
N SER A 155 4.42 4.40 -11.44
CA SER A 155 3.31 5.11 -12.08
C SER A 155 2.03 4.26 -12.08
N LEU A 156 0.91 4.93 -12.35
CA LEU A 156 -0.38 4.25 -12.51
C LEU A 156 -0.33 3.25 -13.68
N GLU A 157 0.30 3.66 -14.77
CA GLU A 157 0.47 2.87 -16.00
C GLU A 157 1.28 1.60 -15.76
N ASP A 158 2.30 1.66 -14.90
CA ASP A 158 3.09 0.48 -14.52
C ASP A 158 2.22 -0.56 -13.83
N ILE A 159 1.35 -0.11 -12.89
CA ILE A 159 0.44 -1.02 -12.19
C ILE A 159 -0.57 -1.60 -13.16
N GLU A 160 -1.17 -0.80 -14.03
CA GLU A 160 -2.13 -1.26 -15.03
C GLU A 160 -1.52 -2.29 -15.98
N ARG A 161 -0.30 -2.07 -16.42
CA ARG A 161 0.45 -3.01 -17.26
C ARG A 161 0.66 -4.33 -16.52
N LEU A 162 1.17 -4.29 -15.30
CA LEU A 162 1.42 -5.50 -14.51
C LEU A 162 0.13 -6.26 -14.21
N LEU A 163 -0.98 -5.58 -13.94
CA LEU A 163 -2.27 -6.23 -13.73
C LEU A 163 -2.75 -7.03 -14.95
N LYS A 164 -2.49 -6.52 -16.17
CA LYS A 164 -2.80 -7.22 -17.43
C LYS A 164 -1.88 -8.42 -17.67
N GLU A 165 -0.67 -8.40 -17.14
CA GLU A 165 0.26 -9.54 -17.19
C GLU A 165 -0.11 -10.63 -16.17
N LEU A 166 -0.61 -10.23 -14.98
CA LEU A 166 -0.90 -11.15 -13.88
C LEU A 166 -2.26 -11.85 -13.99
N PHE A 167 -3.24 -11.20 -14.62
CA PHE A 167 -4.63 -11.65 -14.60
C PHE A 167 -5.19 -11.77 -16.02
N ASN A 168 -6.23 -12.61 -16.17
CA ASN A 168 -7.01 -12.59 -17.39
C ASN A 168 -7.70 -11.22 -17.57
N GLU A 169 -8.08 -10.91 -18.81
CA GLU A 169 -8.61 -9.60 -19.22
C GLU A 169 -9.72 -9.09 -18.29
N LYS A 170 -10.72 -9.91 -18.01
CA LYS A 170 -11.87 -9.55 -17.16
C LYS A 170 -11.45 -9.14 -15.74
N ILE A 171 -10.54 -9.89 -15.12
CA ILE A 171 -10.05 -9.63 -13.77
C ILE A 171 -9.14 -8.39 -13.80
N ALA A 172 -8.25 -8.30 -14.80
CA ALA A 172 -7.36 -7.16 -14.96
C ALA A 172 -8.13 -5.85 -15.10
N GLU A 173 -9.13 -5.79 -15.99
CA GLU A 173 -9.97 -4.62 -16.19
C GLU A 173 -10.72 -4.22 -14.92
N SER A 174 -11.25 -5.20 -14.19
CA SER A 174 -11.96 -4.94 -12.94
C SER A 174 -11.04 -4.34 -11.87
N ASN A 175 -9.81 -4.86 -11.76
CA ASN A 175 -8.80 -4.32 -10.85
C ASN A 175 -8.31 -2.93 -11.28
N VAL A 176 -8.13 -2.69 -12.58
CA VAL A 176 -7.76 -1.37 -13.12
C VAL A 176 -8.84 -0.32 -12.82
N ARG A 177 -10.14 -0.67 -12.91
CA ARG A 177 -11.20 0.27 -12.52
C ARG A 177 -11.09 0.68 -11.05
N ALA A 178 -10.85 -0.26 -10.15
CA ALA A 178 -10.68 0.02 -8.72
C ALA A 178 -9.42 0.86 -8.44
N LEU A 179 -8.30 0.54 -9.10
CA LEU A 179 -7.05 1.29 -9.04
C LEU A 179 -7.26 2.76 -9.45
N ARG A 180 -7.89 2.98 -10.61
CA ARG A 180 -8.19 4.32 -11.14
C ARG A 180 -9.13 5.10 -10.24
N ALA A 181 -10.14 4.44 -9.67
CA ALA A 181 -11.06 5.08 -8.72
C ALA A 181 -10.31 5.57 -7.45
N GLY A 182 -9.40 4.76 -6.91
CA GLY A 182 -8.52 5.17 -5.81
C GLY A 182 -7.60 6.34 -6.20
N TYR A 183 -6.99 6.30 -7.38
CA TYR A 183 -6.13 7.36 -7.87
C TYR A 183 -6.89 8.67 -8.12
N ALA A 184 -8.10 8.61 -8.63
CA ALA A 184 -8.94 9.78 -8.90
C ALA A 184 -9.57 10.38 -7.63
N TYR A 185 -9.57 9.66 -6.50
CA TYR A 185 -10.17 10.14 -5.26
C TYR A 185 -9.48 11.44 -4.80
N LYS A 186 -10.26 12.47 -4.51
CA LYS A 186 -9.74 13.76 -4.01
C LYS A 186 -9.44 13.64 -2.52
N ILE A 187 -8.20 13.89 -2.15
CA ILE A 187 -7.71 13.91 -0.78
C ILE A 187 -7.82 15.32 -0.23
#